data_642f7e60e96e9ebf50ed88c562071abe
#
_entry.id   642f7e60e96e9ebf50ed88c562071abe
#
_cell.length_a   1.000
_cell.length_b   1.000
_cell.length_c   1.000
_cell.angle_alpha   90.00
_cell.angle_beta   90.00
_cell.angle_gamma   90.00
#
_symmetry.space_group_name_H-M   'P 1'
#
loop_
_entity.id
_entity.type
_entity.pdbx_description
1 polymer ?
#
loop_
_entity_poly.entity_id
_entity_poly.type
_entity_poly.pdbx_seq_one_letter_code
_entity_poly.pdbx_strand_id
1 'polypeptide(L)'
;MSDSLELLIIVSTSKSGDIANELGKAALRRGVTWAVFFTNDGVQALTDQEFAKTVSLASQAIACQESWQHYMPTSNCPVELGSQTNNSKLAGKAEHIVSL
;
A
#
# COMPACT_ATOMS: atom_id res chain seq x y z
N MET A 1 -17.18 -13.10 11.97
CA MET A 1 -16.59 -11.92 11.36
C MET A 1 -15.13 -12.17 11.03
N SER A 2 -14.77 -12.03 9.81
CA SER A 2 -13.44 -12.38 9.38
C SER A 2 -12.52 -11.16 9.36
N ASP A 3 -11.33 -11.31 9.96
CA ASP A 3 -10.24 -10.35 9.83
C ASP A 3 -9.33 -10.74 8.67
N SER A 4 -9.76 -11.68 7.85
CA SER A 4 -8.89 -12.17 6.80
C SER A 4 -8.62 -11.10 5.75
N LEU A 5 -7.38 -11.08 5.30
CA LEU A 5 -6.89 -10.24 4.23
C LEU A 5 -6.39 -11.18 3.14
N GLU A 6 -6.94 -11.05 1.94
CA GLU A 6 -6.57 -11.96 0.88
C GLU A 6 -5.24 -11.60 0.23
N LEU A 7 -4.96 -10.31 0.07
CA LEU A 7 -3.77 -9.86 -0.63
C LEU A 7 -3.15 -8.65 0.08
N LEU A 8 -1.85 -8.73 0.30
CA LEU A 8 -1.05 -7.58 0.74
C LEU A 8 -0.05 -7.24 -0.35
N ILE A 9 -0.08 -6.01 -0.82
CA ILE A 9 0.89 -5.49 -1.78
C ILE A 9 1.88 -4.62 -1.02
N ILE A 10 3.15 -4.92 -1.12
CA ILE A 10 4.21 -4.11 -0.51
C ILE A 10 4.94 -3.36 -1.62
N VAL A 11 4.91 -2.04 -1.57
CA VAL A 11 5.55 -1.18 -2.57
C VAL A 11 6.78 -0.56 -1.95
N SER A 12 7.96 -1.03 -2.36
CA SER A 12 9.23 -0.56 -1.81
C SER A 12 10.04 0.27 -2.80
N THR A 13 9.55 0.46 -4.02
CA THR A 13 10.18 1.35 -5.00
C THR A 13 9.11 2.09 -5.78
N SER A 14 9.39 3.36 -6.10
CA SER A 14 8.48 4.18 -6.89
C SER A 14 8.30 3.64 -8.31
N LYS A 15 9.24 2.83 -8.78
CA LYS A 15 9.19 2.24 -10.13
C LYS A 15 8.07 1.21 -10.26
N SER A 16 7.56 0.70 -9.15
CA SER A 16 6.53 -0.34 -9.16
C SER A 16 5.11 0.22 -9.05
N GLY A 17 4.96 1.54 -9.10
CA GLY A 17 3.64 2.16 -8.96
C GLY A 17 2.63 1.68 -9.99
N ASP A 18 3.04 1.56 -11.25
CA ASP A 18 2.13 1.13 -12.32
C ASP A 18 1.66 -0.31 -12.10
N ILE A 19 2.59 -1.20 -11.75
CA ILE A 19 2.25 -2.61 -11.48
C ILE A 19 1.33 -2.70 -10.28
N ALA A 20 1.63 -1.96 -9.22
CA ALA A 20 0.81 -1.95 -8.02
C ALA A 20 -0.59 -1.44 -8.31
N ASN A 21 -0.71 -0.42 -9.16
CA ASN A 21 -2.01 0.13 -9.55
C ASN A 21 -2.83 -0.93 -10.30
N GLU A 22 -2.22 -1.65 -11.22
CA GLU A 22 -2.91 -2.70 -11.96
C GLU A 22 -3.34 -3.85 -11.06
N LEU A 23 -2.50 -4.22 -10.09
CA LEU A 23 -2.86 -5.26 -9.11
C LEU A 23 -4.04 -4.81 -8.24
N GLY A 24 -4.01 -3.57 -7.79
CA GLY A 24 -5.12 -3.02 -6.99
C GLY A 24 -6.42 -3.00 -7.76
N LYS A 25 -6.36 -2.57 -9.02
CA LYS A 25 -7.56 -2.58 -9.88
C LYS A 25 -8.09 -4.00 -10.10
N ALA A 26 -7.19 -4.96 -10.30
CA ALA A 26 -7.58 -6.35 -10.48
C ALA A 26 -8.25 -6.90 -9.22
N ALA A 27 -7.71 -6.56 -8.04
CA ALA A 27 -8.30 -6.98 -6.77
C ALA A 27 -9.71 -6.40 -6.62
N LEU A 28 -9.87 -5.14 -6.98
CA LEU A 28 -11.20 -4.49 -6.91
C LEU A 28 -12.19 -5.16 -7.85
N ARG A 29 -11.78 -5.47 -9.07
CA ARG A 29 -12.67 -6.13 -10.04
C ARG A 29 -13.11 -7.51 -9.57
N ARG A 30 -12.27 -8.21 -8.82
CA ARG A 30 -12.54 -9.57 -8.36
C ARG A 30 -13.17 -9.64 -6.98
N GLY A 31 -13.36 -8.49 -6.33
CA GLY A 31 -13.90 -8.46 -4.98
C GLY A 31 -12.95 -9.04 -3.94
N VAL A 32 -11.66 -9.02 -4.21
CA VAL A 32 -10.63 -9.51 -3.29
C VAL A 32 -10.36 -8.44 -2.23
N THR A 33 -10.29 -8.85 -0.96
CA THR A 33 -9.88 -7.93 0.10
C THR A 33 -8.37 -7.72 0.01
N TRP A 34 -7.95 -6.47 -0.06
CA TRP A 34 -6.54 -6.17 -0.27
C TRP A 34 -6.09 -4.97 0.57
N ALA A 35 -4.82 -4.97 0.89
CA ALA A 35 -4.18 -3.88 1.60
C ALA A 35 -2.86 -3.57 0.90
N VAL A 36 -2.32 -2.39 1.16
CA VAL A 36 -1.05 -1.98 0.58
C VAL A 36 -0.21 -1.28 1.64
N PHE A 37 1.07 -1.59 1.66
CA PHE A 37 2.04 -0.95 2.54
C PHE A 37 3.16 -0.34 1.71
N PHE A 38 3.46 0.92 1.96
CA PHE A 38 4.48 1.67 1.25
C PHE A 38 5.69 1.87 2.15
N THR A 39 6.88 1.57 1.64
CA THR A 39 8.12 1.77 2.38
C THR A 39 9.22 2.25 1.43
N ASN A 40 10.29 2.77 1.98
CA ASN A 40 11.41 3.31 1.21
C ASN A 40 10.90 4.33 0.18
N ASP A 41 11.51 4.41 -0.98
CA ASP A 41 11.05 5.37 -1.99
C ASP A 41 9.73 4.97 -2.65
N GLY A 42 9.19 3.80 -2.30
CA GLY A 42 7.86 3.39 -2.75
C GLY A 42 6.77 4.36 -2.34
N VAL A 43 6.98 5.13 -1.26
CA VAL A 43 6.01 6.15 -0.85
C VAL A 43 5.82 7.22 -1.93
N GLN A 44 6.81 7.43 -2.80
CA GLN A 44 6.72 8.40 -3.89
C GLN A 44 5.73 7.99 -4.96
N ALA A 45 5.36 6.71 -5.03
CA ALA A 45 4.35 6.25 -5.98
C ALA A 45 2.99 6.90 -5.70
N LEU A 46 2.76 7.34 -4.47
CA LEU A 46 1.51 8.01 -4.09
C LEU A 46 1.36 9.42 -4.67
N THR A 47 2.39 9.94 -5.33
CA THR A 47 2.27 11.23 -6.03
C THR A 47 1.43 11.10 -7.30
N ASP A 48 1.27 9.90 -7.82
CA ASP A 48 0.39 9.63 -8.96
C ASP A 48 -1.05 9.63 -8.47
N GLN A 49 -1.84 10.58 -8.95
CA GLN A 49 -3.23 10.75 -8.49
C GLN A 49 -4.11 9.56 -8.83
N GLU A 50 -3.90 8.93 -9.97
CA GLU A 50 -4.67 7.75 -10.34
C GLU A 50 -4.40 6.60 -9.37
N PHE A 51 -3.13 6.37 -9.04
CA PHE A 51 -2.76 5.32 -8.11
C PHE A 51 -3.29 5.62 -6.71
N ALA A 52 -3.16 6.87 -6.26
CA ALA A 52 -3.69 7.27 -4.95
C ALA A 52 -5.20 7.01 -4.87
N LYS A 53 -5.92 7.22 -5.96
CA LYS A 53 -7.35 6.97 -6.02
C LYS A 53 -7.65 5.46 -5.89
N THR A 54 -6.89 4.63 -6.60
CA THR A 54 -7.02 3.18 -6.49
C THR A 54 -6.75 2.73 -5.05
N VAL A 55 -5.69 3.25 -4.45
CA VAL A 55 -5.27 2.92 -3.08
C VAL A 55 -6.35 3.29 -2.07
N SER A 56 -7.07 4.37 -2.30
CA SER A 56 -8.14 4.81 -1.39
C SER A 56 -9.27 3.78 -1.29
N LEU A 57 -9.34 2.85 -2.22
CA LEU A 57 -10.37 1.81 -2.25
C LEU A 57 -9.90 0.50 -1.62
N ALA A 58 -8.66 0.44 -1.14
CA ALA A 58 -8.14 -0.73 -0.43
C ALA A 58 -8.78 -0.84 0.95
N SER A 59 -8.79 -2.05 1.50
CA SER A 59 -9.27 -2.26 2.87
C SER A 59 -8.41 -1.49 3.87
N GLN A 60 -7.10 -1.48 3.65
CA GLN A 60 -6.15 -0.69 4.44
C GLN A 60 -5.02 -0.23 3.53
N ALA A 61 -4.53 0.98 3.78
CA ALA A 61 -3.38 1.52 3.07
C ALA A 61 -2.53 2.28 4.08
N ILE A 62 -1.28 1.88 4.22
CA ILE A 62 -0.39 2.44 5.23
C ILE A 62 0.95 2.76 4.60
N ALA A 63 1.49 3.92 4.90
CA ALA A 63 2.84 4.31 4.47
C ALA A 63 3.74 4.38 5.70
N CYS A 64 4.96 3.88 5.55
CA CYS A 64 5.97 3.98 6.60
C CYS A 64 6.25 5.45 6.89
N GLN A 65 6.04 5.86 8.14
CA GLN A 65 6.19 7.26 8.55
C GLN A 65 7.61 7.76 8.31
N GLU A 66 8.60 6.95 8.64
CA GLU A 66 10.00 7.35 8.44
C GLU A 66 10.32 7.54 6.96
N SER A 67 9.82 6.65 6.11
CA SER A 67 10.02 6.77 4.66
C SER A 67 9.34 8.01 4.13
N TRP A 68 8.12 8.29 4.58
CA TRP A 68 7.41 9.48 4.14
C TRP A 68 8.18 10.74 4.51
N GLN A 69 8.67 10.82 5.75
CA GLN A 69 9.43 11.98 6.21
C GLN A 69 10.73 12.15 5.44
N HIS A 70 11.33 11.05 5.03
CA HIS A 70 12.59 11.10 4.29
C HIS A 70 12.39 11.55 2.84
N TYR A 71 11.39 10.99 2.17
CA TYR A 71 11.19 11.20 0.73
C TYR A 71 10.18 12.27 0.39
N MET A 72 9.22 12.55 1.29
CA MET A 72 8.13 13.49 1.04
C MET A 72 7.94 14.43 2.23
N PRO A 73 9.00 15.11 2.69
CA PRO A 73 8.95 15.85 3.97
C PRO A 73 7.99 17.03 4.01
N THR A 74 7.64 17.58 2.84
CA THR A 74 6.77 18.76 2.78
C THR A 74 5.37 18.47 2.29
N SER A 75 5.04 17.19 2.08
CA SER A 75 3.74 16.80 1.53
C SER A 75 2.91 16.06 2.58
N ASN A 76 1.60 16.26 2.52
CA ASN A 76 0.68 15.50 3.34
C ASN A 76 0.49 14.12 2.74
N CYS A 77 0.53 13.10 3.60
CA CYS A 77 0.38 11.73 3.15
C CYS A 77 -1.10 11.42 2.88
N PRO A 78 -1.44 10.88 1.69
CA PRO A 78 -2.84 10.57 1.38
C PRO A 78 -3.35 9.29 2.05
N VAL A 79 -2.49 8.54 2.73
CA VAL A 79 -2.87 7.32 3.42
C VAL A 79 -2.41 7.40 4.87
N GLU A 80 -2.82 6.41 5.66
CA GLU A 80 -2.42 6.35 7.07
C GLU A 80 -0.91 6.20 7.19
N LEU A 81 -0.30 6.93 8.11
CA LEU A 81 1.12 6.76 8.43
C LEU A 81 1.26 5.71 9.52
N GLY A 82 2.22 4.82 9.35
CA GLY A 82 2.45 3.75 10.29
C GLY A 82 3.90 3.31 10.32
N SER A 83 4.12 2.08 10.77
CA SER A 83 5.45 1.54 10.99
C SER A 83 5.58 0.14 10.44
N GLN A 84 6.78 -0.44 10.53
CA GLN A 84 7.00 -1.83 10.17
C GLN A 84 6.17 -2.79 11.03
N THR A 85 5.78 -2.37 12.23
CA THR A 85 4.86 -3.16 13.06
C THR A 85 3.50 -3.31 12.37
N ASN A 86 3.01 -2.24 11.75
CA ASN A 86 1.77 -2.32 10.97
C ASN A 86 1.92 -3.29 9.80
N ASN A 87 3.06 -3.22 9.11
CA ASN A 87 3.33 -4.14 8.00
C ASN A 87 3.35 -5.59 8.47
N SER A 88 4.00 -5.86 9.61
CA SER A 88 4.05 -7.21 10.17
C SER A 88 2.66 -7.74 10.49
N LYS A 89 1.79 -6.90 11.02
CA LYS A 89 0.41 -7.29 11.32
C LYS A 89 -0.37 -7.62 10.04
N LEU A 90 -0.20 -6.80 9.00
CA LEU A 90 -0.85 -7.06 7.72
C LEU A 90 -0.34 -8.35 7.10
N ALA A 91 0.98 -8.56 7.13
CA ALA A 91 1.59 -9.76 6.58
C ALA A 91 1.10 -11.01 7.31
N GLY A 92 0.89 -10.92 8.62
CA GLY A 92 0.38 -12.03 9.40
C GLY A 92 -1.06 -12.42 9.07
N LYS A 93 -1.84 -11.49 8.52
CA LYS A 93 -3.23 -11.74 8.14
C LYS A 93 -3.38 -12.15 6.68
N ALA A 94 -2.42 -11.79 5.84
CA ALA A 94 -2.56 -11.92 4.39
C ALA A 94 -2.41 -13.38 3.95
N GLU A 95 -3.29 -13.81 3.06
CA GLU A 95 -3.16 -15.13 2.41
C GLU A 95 -2.06 -15.11 1.37
N HIS A 96 -1.91 -13.99 0.66
CA HIS A 96 -0.89 -13.82 -0.37
C HIS A 96 -0.21 -12.48 -0.18
N ILE A 97 1.10 -12.45 -0.38
CA ILE A 97 1.90 -11.24 -0.28
C ILE A 97 2.67 -11.05 -1.58
N VAL A 98 2.55 -9.87 -2.17
CA VAL A 98 3.31 -9.51 -3.37
C VAL A 98 4.21 -8.34 -3.01
N SER A 99 5.52 -8.56 -3.08
CA SER A 99 6.51 -7.50 -2.82
C SER A 99 7.02 -6.95 -4.15
N LEU A 100 6.93 -5.65 -4.29
CA LEU A 100 7.31 -4.96 -5.53
C LEU A 100 8.45 -3.98 -5.28
#